data_da061d6eba706ffc280030ba82dc08e6
#
_entry.id   da061d6eba706ffc280030ba82dc08e6
#
_cell.length_a   1.000
_cell.length_b   1.000
_cell.length_c   1.000
_cell.angle_alpha   90.00
_cell.angle_beta   90.00
_cell.angle_gamma   90.00
#
_symmetry.space_group_name_H-M   'P 1'
#
loop_
_entity.id
_entity.type
_entity.pdbx_description
1 polymer ?
#
loop_
_entity_poly.entity_id
_entity_poly.type
_entity_poly.pdbx_seq_one_letter_code
_entity_poly.pdbx_strand_id
1 'polypeptide(L)'
;MISDSLLQSVYLFADLSADERASLAKIAEEMILPAAFPIFRTGDPATALYLIKDGSVRVAVTSSGGKTVDVATLGSGSHFGEMALIDGAKRSATAETLEPTSMFRFDYDKVTALLERSPATAAKLYRSLARFLSNRLRQTTTDMSFAREKNLRHF
;
A
#
# COMPACT_ATOMS: atom_id res chain seq x y z
N MET A 1 9.22 -0.30 -17.88
CA MET A 1 8.54 0.96 -17.55
C MET A 1 7.09 0.69 -17.22
N ILE A 2 6.57 1.33 -16.20
CA ILE A 2 5.17 1.15 -15.82
C ILE A 2 4.21 1.68 -16.89
N SER A 3 3.17 0.90 -17.23
CA SER A 3 2.18 1.31 -18.23
C SER A 3 1.15 2.27 -17.65
N ASP A 4 0.62 3.15 -18.50
CA ASP A 4 -0.45 4.06 -18.12
C ASP A 4 -1.72 3.30 -17.69
N SER A 5 -2.03 2.21 -18.39
CA SER A 5 -3.20 1.39 -18.06
C SER A 5 -3.10 0.75 -16.68
N LEU A 6 -1.91 0.32 -16.25
CA LEU A 6 -1.72 -0.20 -14.91
C LEU A 6 -1.93 0.90 -13.87
N LEU A 7 -1.34 2.08 -14.07
CA LEU A 7 -1.52 3.23 -13.18
C LEU A 7 -3.00 3.63 -13.07
N GLN A 8 -3.70 3.68 -14.19
CA GLN A 8 -5.12 4.03 -14.21
C GLN A 8 -6.00 3.03 -13.48
N SER A 9 -5.61 1.75 -13.46
CA SER A 9 -6.35 0.69 -12.77
C SER A 9 -6.20 0.72 -11.24
N VAL A 10 -5.20 1.41 -10.73
CA VAL A 10 -4.91 1.48 -9.30
C VAL A 10 -5.82 2.51 -8.64
N TYR A 11 -6.49 2.10 -7.58
CA TYR A 11 -7.42 2.96 -6.84
C TYR A 11 -6.83 4.32 -6.50
N LEU A 12 -5.59 4.33 -6.03
CA LEU A 12 -4.90 5.53 -5.57
C LEU A 12 -4.66 6.55 -6.69
N PHE A 13 -4.50 6.10 -7.94
CA PHE A 13 -4.15 6.92 -9.09
C PHE A 13 -5.28 7.07 -10.12
N ALA A 14 -6.44 6.51 -9.84
CA ALA A 14 -7.54 6.44 -10.82
C ALA A 14 -8.08 7.82 -11.23
N ASP A 15 -8.04 8.80 -10.31
CA ASP A 15 -8.57 10.14 -10.57
C ASP A 15 -7.54 11.09 -11.20
N LEU A 16 -6.31 10.65 -11.38
CA LEU A 16 -5.26 11.44 -12.03
C LEU A 16 -5.49 11.53 -13.54
N SER A 17 -5.10 12.66 -14.12
CA SER A 17 -5.07 12.81 -15.58
C SER A 17 -3.95 11.98 -16.19
N ALA A 18 -3.98 11.82 -17.53
CA ALA A 18 -2.91 11.11 -18.25
C ALA A 18 -1.55 11.77 -18.04
N ASP A 19 -1.48 13.09 -18.03
CA ASP A 19 -0.23 13.83 -17.78
C ASP A 19 0.28 13.65 -16.37
N GLU A 20 -0.63 13.62 -15.37
CA GLU A 20 -0.29 13.39 -13.98
C GLU A 20 0.23 11.95 -13.78
N ARG A 21 -0.41 10.97 -14.41
CA ARG A 21 0.07 9.58 -14.39
C ARG A 21 1.44 9.45 -15.07
N ALA A 22 1.67 10.16 -16.17
CA ALA A 22 2.96 10.16 -16.84
C ALA A 22 4.09 10.68 -15.93
N SER A 23 3.80 11.69 -15.14
CA SER A 23 4.76 12.22 -14.16
C SER A 23 5.09 11.19 -13.08
N LEU A 24 4.09 10.44 -12.59
CA LEU A 24 4.30 9.33 -11.66
C LEU A 24 5.09 8.19 -12.29
N ALA A 25 4.81 7.87 -13.55
CA ALA A 25 5.52 6.81 -14.26
C ALA A 25 7.03 7.03 -14.30
N LYS A 26 7.47 8.27 -14.37
CA LYS A 26 8.89 8.63 -14.35
C LYS A 26 9.58 8.35 -13.01
N ILE A 27 8.82 8.32 -11.93
CA ILE A 27 9.34 8.06 -10.57
C ILE A 27 9.43 6.55 -10.31
N ALA A 28 8.57 5.76 -10.93
CA ALA A 28 8.43 4.34 -10.67
C ALA A 28 9.71 3.56 -11.01
N GLU A 29 10.19 2.77 -10.06
CA GLU A 29 11.32 1.86 -10.23
C GLU A 29 10.82 0.42 -10.23
N GLU A 30 11.10 -0.34 -11.29
CA GLU A 30 10.70 -1.74 -11.37
C GLU A 30 11.62 -2.61 -10.52
N MET A 31 11.01 -3.52 -9.76
CA MET A 31 11.70 -4.50 -8.92
C MET A 31 11.17 -5.88 -9.24
N ILE A 32 12.08 -6.85 -9.31
CA ILE A 32 11.73 -8.27 -9.46
C ILE A 32 12.31 -8.99 -8.26
N LEU A 33 11.44 -9.59 -7.44
CA LEU A 33 11.82 -10.22 -6.18
C LEU A 33 11.47 -11.71 -6.19
N PRO A 34 12.33 -12.56 -5.60
CA PRO A 34 12.00 -13.98 -5.45
C PRO A 34 10.87 -14.18 -4.43
N ALA A 35 10.38 -15.42 -4.33
CA ALA A 35 9.44 -15.81 -3.28
C ALA A 35 10.08 -15.66 -1.89
N ALA A 36 9.24 -15.44 -0.87
CA ALA A 36 9.65 -15.33 0.53
C ALA A 36 10.67 -14.22 0.79
N PHE A 37 10.64 -13.15 -0.01
CA PHE A 37 11.54 -12.01 0.14
C PHE A 37 10.89 -10.94 1.04
N PRO A 38 11.54 -10.54 2.15
CA PRO A 38 11.04 -9.46 3.00
C PRO A 38 11.24 -8.11 2.30
N ILE A 39 10.13 -7.42 2.01
CA ILE A 39 10.17 -6.08 1.39
C ILE A 39 10.47 -5.04 2.45
N PHE A 40 9.78 -5.12 3.57
CA PHE A 40 10.06 -4.34 4.79
C PHE A 40 9.47 -5.07 6.00
N ARG A 41 9.96 -4.67 7.18
CA ARG A 41 9.52 -5.24 8.45
C ARG A 41 8.90 -4.19 9.35
N THR A 42 8.01 -4.62 10.23
CA THR A 42 7.45 -3.77 11.28
C THR A 42 8.57 -3.04 12.02
N GLY A 43 8.42 -1.73 12.16
CA GLY A 43 9.40 -0.87 12.83
C GLY A 43 10.47 -0.29 11.92
N ASP A 44 10.59 -0.74 10.68
CA ASP A 44 11.53 -0.16 9.72
C ASP A 44 11.14 1.27 9.37
N PRO A 45 12.12 2.14 9.06
CA PRO A 45 11.84 3.43 8.44
C PRO A 45 11.11 3.21 7.11
N ALA A 46 10.06 3.99 6.87
CA ALA A 46 9.30 3.90 5.63
C ALA A 46 9.82 4.93 4.62
N THR A 47 10.18 4.48 3.43
CA THR A 47 10.80 5.31 2.39
C THR A 47 10.12 5.24 1.04
N ALA A 48 9.16 4.33 0.86
CA ALA A 48 8.50 4.13 -0.42
C ALA A 48 7.13 3.50 -0.27
N LEU A 49 6.29 3.71 -1.29
CA LEU A 49 5.10 2.90 -1.51
C LEU A 49 5.33 1.97 -2.70
N TYR A 50 4.54 0.91 -2.77
CA TYR A 50 4.72 -0.15 -3.76
C TYR A 50 3.42 -0.46 -4.49
N LEU A 51 3.55 -0.85 -5.76
CA LEU A 51 2.46 -1.31 -6.61
C LEU A 51 2.85 -2.66 -7.21
N ILE A 52 2.02 -3.67 -6.99
CA ILE A 52 2.26 -5.02 -7.52
C ILE A 52 1.83 -5.08 -8.99
N LYS A 53 2.76 -5.48 -9.85
CA LYS A 53 2.49 -5.76 -11.26
C LYS A 53 2.02 -7.21 -11.42
N ASP A 54 2.83 -8.15 -10.98
CA ASP A 54 2.54 -9.59 -11.02
C ASP A 54 3.07 -10.25 -9.74
N GLY A 55 2.34 -11.22 -9.23
CA GLY A 55 2.71 -11.95 -8.04
C GLY A 55 1.82 -11.63 -6.85
N SER A 56 2.30 -11.89 -5.66
CA SER A 56 1.53 -11.65 -4.43
C SER A 56 2.42 -11.34 -3.23
N VAL A 57 1.88 -10.55 -2.32
CA VAL A 57 2.55 -10.06 -1.11
C VAL A 57 1.66 -10.34 0.09
N ARG A 58 2.25 -10.89 1.13
CA ARG A 58 1.63 -11.10 2.43
C ARG A 58 1.95 -9.91 3.32
N VAL A 59 0.92 -9.34 3.93
CA VAL A 59 1.06 -8.30 4.95
C VAL A 59 0.66 -8.89 6.29
N ALA A 60 1.54 -8.79 7.29
CA ALA A 60 1.33 -9.38 8.59
C ALA A 60 1.77 -8.44 9.70
N VAL A 61 1.12 -8.55 10.85
CA VAL A 61 1.50 -7.85 12.07
C VAL A 61 1.91 -8.84 13.13
N THR A 62 2.87 -8.46 13.98
CA THR A 62 3.25 -9.24 15.13
C THR A 62 2.52 -8.70 16.36
N SER A 63 1.73 -9.53 17.02
CA SER A 63 1.03 -9.15 18.24
C SER A 63 2.00 -8.97 19.41
N SER A 64 1.54 -8.30 20.46
CA SER A 64 2.30 -8.14 21.72
C SER A 64 2.71 -9.47 22.35
N GLY A 65 1.99 -10.56 22.06
CA GLY A 65 2.33 -11.92 22.50
C GLY A 65 3.31 -12.66 21.59
N GLY A 66 3.89 -12.00 20.59
CA GLY A 66 4.84 -12.60 19.65
C GLY A 66 4.22 -13.41 18.51
N LYS A 67 2.89 -13.46 18.43
CA LYS A 67 2.19 -14.13 17.32
C LYS A 67 2.15 -13.25 16.08
N THR A 68 2.48 -13.85 14.92
CA THR A 68 2.31 -13.20 13.64
C THR A 68 0.90 -13.47 13.12
N VAL A 69 0.18 -12.41 12.80
CA VAL A 69 -1.19 -12.47 12.27
C VAL A 69 -1.20 -11.90 10.87
N ASP A 70 -1.71 -12.67 9.92
CA ASP A 70 -1.89 -12.20 8.55
C ASP A 70 -3.02 -11.17 8.50
N VAL A 71 -2.71 -10.02 7.95
CA VAL A 71 -3.67 -8.92 7.79
C VAL A 71 -4.28 -8.96 6.39
N ALA A 72 -3.46 -9.21 5.39
CA ALA A 72 -3.90 -9.23 4.00
C ALA A 72 -2.96 -10.03 3.12
N THR A 73 -3.50 -10.54 2.01
CA THR A 73 -2.75 -11.02 0.85
C THR A 73 -3.11 -10.13 -0.32
N LEU A 74 -2.10 -9.52 -0.93
CA LEU A 74 -2.27 -8.54 -2.00
C LEU A 74 -1.75 -9.13 -3.32
N GLY A 75 -2.47 -8.89 -4.40
CA GLY A 75 -2.13 -9.36 -5.74
C GLY A 75 -1.91 -8.24 -6.74
N SER A 76 -1.88 -8.59 -8.02
CA SER A 76 -1.69 -7.65 -9.13
C SER A 76 -2.65 -6.47 -9.06
N GLY A 77 -2.14 -5.26 -9.25
CA GLY A 77 -2.90 -4.02 -9.19
C GLY A 77 -3.08 -3.44 -7.79
N SER A 78 -2.68 -4.16 -6.75
CA SER A 78 -2.74 -3.67 -5.38
C SER A 78 -1.53 -2.79 -5.05
N HIS A 79 -1.77 -1.77 -4.24
CA HIS A 79 -0.70 -0.94 -3.67
C HIS A 79 -0.60 -1.18 -2.15
N PHE A 80 0.57 -0.94 -1.60
CA PHE A 80 0.80 -1.03 -0.16
C PHE A 80 1.96 -0.14 0.27
N GLY A 81 2.07 0.11 1.56
CA GLY A 81 3.13 0.94 2.12
C GLY A 81 2.88 2.43 1.97
N GLU A 82 1.64 2.87 1.77
CA GLU A 82 1.26 4.26 1.54
C GLU A 82 1.04 5.07 2.82
N MET A 83 0.79 4.44 3.95
CA MET A 83 0.39 5.15 5.18
C MET A 83 1.44 6.13 5.68
N ALA A 84 2.70 5.73 5.65
CA ALA A 84 3.79 6.55 6.14
C ALA A 84 4.10 7.76 5.24
N LEU A 85 3.60 7.76 4.00
CA LEU A 85 3.67 8.95 3.15
C LEU A 85 2.95 10.13 3.78
N ILE A 86 1.90 9.87 4.56
CA ILE A 86 1.08 10.91 5.22
C ILE A 86 1.69 11.32 6.55
N ASP A 87 2.01 10.36 7.41
CA ASP A 87 2.33 10.62 8.81
C ASP A 87 3.82 10.45 9.17
N GLY A 88 4.63 9.98 8.23
CA GLY A 88 6.06 9.74 8.47
C GLY A 88 6.36 8.66 9.49
N ALA A 89 5.37 7.86 9.89
CA ALA A 89 5.54 6.82 10.89
C ALA A 89 6.39 5.66 10.36
N LYS A 90 6.95 4.88 11.27
CA LYS A 90 7.62 3.62 10.92
C LYS A 90 6.61 2.61 10.41
N ARG A 91 7.09 1.59 9.71
CA ARG A 91 6.24 0.52 9.19
C ARG A 91 5.44 -0.15 10.32
N SER A 92 4.13 -0.18 10.15
CA SER A 92 3.20 -0.79 11.12
C SER A 92 3.02 -2.29 10.91
N ALA A 93 3.50 -2.81 9.78
CA ALA A 93 3.37 -4.21 9.39
C ALA A 93 4.60 -4.68 8.64
N THR A 94 4.73 -5.98 8.51
CA THR A 94 5.76 -6.63 7.68
C THR A 94 5.14 -7.05 6.35
N ALA A 95 5.84 -6.79 5.24
CA ALA A 95 5.43 -7.20 3.90
C ALA A 95 6.47 -8.15 3.32
N GLU A 96 6.01 -9.29 2.82
CA GLU A 96 6.85 -10.36 2.29
C GLU A 96 6.22 -10.95 1.04
N THR A 97 7.02 -11.25 0.01
CA THR A 97 6.52 -11.91 -1.19
C THR A 97 6.15 -13.36 -0.89
N LEU A 98 5.02 -13.80 -1.46
CA LEU A 98 4.58 -15.20 -1.35
C LEU A 98 5.06 -16.05 -2.52
N GLU A 99 5.35 -15.41 -3.64
CA GLU A 99 5.80 -16.02 -4.89
C GLU A 99 6.75 -15.05 -5.58
N PRO A 100 7.43 -15.44 -6.67
CA PRO A 100 8.20 -14.48 -7.45
C PRO A 100 7.29 -13.32 -7.86
N THR A 101 7.68 -12.10 -7.53
CA THR A 101 6.83 -10.92 -7.64
C THR A 101 7.55 -9.79 -8.37
N SER A 102 6.85 -9.19 -9.33
CA SER A 102 7.28 -7.98 -10.02
C SER A 102 6.47 -6.82 -9.51
N MET A 103 7.12 -5.73 -9.13
CA MET A 103 6.46 -4.56 -8.56
C MET A 103 7.17 -3.26 -8.93
N PHE A 104 6.48 -2.15 -8.71
CA PHE A 104 7.05 -0.81 -8.86
C PHE A 104 7.17 -0.16 -7.48
N ARG A 105 8.33 0.44 -7.26
CA ARG A 105 8.64 1.21 -6.07
C ARG A 105 8.55 2.69 -6.38
N PHE A 106 7.84 3.43 -5.54
CA PHE A 106 7.74 4.89 -5.60
C PHE A 106 8.38 5.48 -4.36
N ASP A 107 9.55 6.08 -4.53
CA ASP A 107 10.28 6.72 -3.44
C ASP A 107 9.48 7.90 -2.88
N TYR A 108 9.32 7.97 -1.54
CA TYR A 108 8.53 9.01 -0.88
C TYR A 108 9.04 10.42 -1.18
N ASP A 109 10.36 10.61 -1.19
CA ASP A 109 10.92 11.94 -1.45
C ASP A 109 10.59 12.41 -2.87
N LYS A 110 10.64 11.52 -3.84
CA LYS A 110 10.29 11.82 -5.22
C LYS A 110 8.81 12.08 -5.40
N VAL A 111 7.96 11.30 -4.73
CA VAL A 111 6.50 11.52 -4.73
C VAL A 111 6.18 12.87 -4.09
N THR A 112 6.75 13.15 -2.93
CA THR A 112 6.55 14.42 -2.21
C THR A 112 6.97 15.61 -3.07
N ALA A 113 8.12 15.54 -3.73
CA ALA A 113 8.59 16.60 -4.62
C ALA A 113 7.62 16.83 -5.79
N LEU A 114 7.07 15.76 -6.35
CA LEU A 114 6.05 15.86 -7.40
C LEU A 114 4.79 16.55 -6.89
N LEU A 115 4.31 16.16 -5.72
CA LEU A 115 3.08 16.71 -5.13
C LEU A 115 3.25 18.20 -4.75
N GLU A 116 4.42 18.59 -4.28
CA GLU A 116 4.72 20.01 -4.00
C GLU A 116 4.71 20.87 -5.26
N ARG A 117 5.15 20.32 -6.39
CA ARG A 117 5.13 21.04 -7.68
C ARG A 117 3.76 21.08 -8.34
N SER A 118 2.87 20.18 -7.96
CA SER A 118 1.54 20.06 -8.57
C SER A 118 0.45 19.91 -7.52
N PRO A 119 -0.04 21.04 -6.97
CA PRO A 119 -1.12 21.00 -5.96
C PRO A 119 -2.39 20.29 -6.43
N ALA A 120 -2.73 20.36 -7.71
CA ALA A 120 -3.88 19.65 -8.28
C ALA A 120 -3.71 18.13 -8.19
N THR A 121 -2.53 17.64 -8.52
CA THR A 121 -2.19 16.20 -8.38
C THR A 121 -2.23 15.80 -6.92
N ALA A 122 -1.66 16.60 -6.03
CA ALA A 122 -1.65 16.37 -4.60
C ALA A 122 -3.08 16.24 -4.04
N ALA A 123 -3.97 17.16 -4.41
CA ALA A 123 -5.35 17.12 -3.95
C ALA A 123 -6.06 15.82 -4.35
N LYS A 124 -5.88 15.39 -5.59
CA LYS A 124 -6.47 14.13 -6.10
C LYS A 124 -5.90 12.90 -5.40
N LEU A 125 -4.58 12.85 -5.24
CA LEU A 125 -3.90 11.72 -4.61
C LEU A 125 -4.30 11.59 -3.14
N TYR A 126 -4.23 12.66 -2.37
CA TYR A 126 -4.60 12.65 -0.96
C TYR A 126 -6.08 12.35 -0.76
N ARG A 127 -6.95 12.80 -1.65
CA ARG A 127 -8.38 12.47 -1.60
C ARG A 127 -8.62 10.98 -1.81
N SER A 128 -7.98 10.39 -2.82
CA SER A 128 -8.07 8.95 -3.08
C SER A 128 -7.52 8.14 -1.92
N LEU A 129 -6.41 8.57 -1.35
CA LEU A 129 -5.79 7.93 -0.20
C LEU A 129 -6.69 8.02 1.04
N ALA A 130 -7.30 9.18 1.29
CA ALA A 130 -8.25 9.35 2.40
C ALA A 130 -9.47 8.43 2.25
N ARG A 131 -10.02 8.30 1.05
CA ARG A 131 -11.12 7.37 0.75
C ARG A 131 -10.71 5.92 0.97
N PHE A 132 -9.55 5.55 0.50
CA PHE A 132 -9.00 4.21 0.68
C PHE A 132 -8.87 3.86 2.16
N LEU A 133 -8.28 4.74 2.95
CA LEU A 133 -8.09 4.53 4.38
C LEU A 133 -9.43 4.52 5.13
N SER A 134 -10.39 5.37 4.75
CA SER A 134 -11.74 5.36 5.31
C SER A 134 -12.44 4.03 5.07
N ASN A 135 -12.34 3.49 3.87
CA ASN A 135 -12.93 2.20 3.53
C ASN A 135 -12.30 1.07 4.33
N ARG A 136 -10.98 1.08 4.48
CA ARG A 136 -10.26 0.08 5.28
C ARG A 136 -10.65 0.17 6.76
N LEU A 137 -10.78 1.38 7.29
CA LEU A 137 -11.17 1.57 8.68
C LEU A 137 -12.57 1.05 8.94
N ARG A 138 -13.52 1.33 8.05
CA ARG A 138 -14.90 0.79 8.15
C ARG A 138 -14.91 -0.72 8.10
N GLN A 139 -14.14 -1.33 7.20
CA GLN A 139 -14.02 -2.77 7.10
C GLN A 139 -13.46 -3.36 8.40
N THR A 140 -12.38 -2.79 8.91
CA THR A 140 -11.77 -3.21 10.18
C THR A 140 -12.76 -3.09 11.35
N THR A 141 -13.51 -2.00 11.41
CA THR A 141 -14.53 -1.77 12.45
C THR A 141 -15.64 -2.83 12.37
N THR A 142 -16.10 -3.15 11.19
CA THR A 142 -17.10 -4.22 10.97
C THR A 142 -16.56 -5.58 11.41
N ASP A 143 -15.34 -5.90 11.03
CA ASP A 143 -14.67 -7.16 11.41
C ASP A 143 -14.51 -7.29 12.92
N MET A 144 -14.14 -6.21 13.60
CA MET A 144 -14.03 -6.17 15.06
C MET A 144 -15.39 -6.37 15.74
N SER A 145 -16.43 -5.74 15.22
CA SER A 145 -17.80 -5.91 15.74
C SER A 145 -18.27 -7.36 15.62
N PHE A 146 -17.98 -7.98 14.47
CA PHE A 146 -18.30 -9.38 14.21
C PHE A 146 -17.55 -10.31 15.17
N ALA A 147 -16.28 -10.06 15.39
CA ALA A 147 -15.46 -10.85 16.31
C ALA A 147 -15.97 -10.74 17.76
N ARG A 148 -16.37 -9.55 18.19
CA ARG A 148 -16.97 -9.32 19.52
C ARG A 148 -18.29 -10.05 19.68
N GLU A 149 -19.18 -9.99 18.72
CA GLU A 149 -20.44 -10.72 18.73
C GLU A 149 -20.23 -12.23 18.84
N LYS A 150 -19.28 -12.76 18.07
CA LYS A 150 -18.92 -14.16 18.07
C LYS A 150 -18.37 -14.62 19.42
N ASN A 151 -17.56 -13.81 20.06
CA ASN A 151 -17.01 -14.07 21.39
C ASN A 151 -18.10 -14.04 22.48
N LEU A 152 -19.06 -13.11 22.38
CA LEU A 152 -20.18 -13.02 23.30
C LEU A 152 -21.15 -14.20 23.22
N ARG A 153 -21.27 -14.85 22.05
CA ARG A 153 -22.12 -16.02 21.85
C ARG A 153 -21.55 -17.31 22.43
N HIS A 154 -20.26 -17.31 22.80
CA HIS A 154 -19.61 -18.46 23.39
C HIS A 154 -19.60 -18.41 24.93
N PHE A 155 -20.13 -17.37 25.50
CA PHE A 155 -20.40 -17.21 26.91
C PHE A 155 -21.90 -17.29 27.19
#